data_914f6ccc5d9ad5bf9ebea8d682e87135
#
_entry.id   914f6ccc5d9ad5bf9ebea8d682e87135
#
_cell.length_a   1.000
_cell.length_b   1.000
_cell.length_c   1.000
_cell.angle_alpha   90.00
_cell.angle_beta   90.00
_cell.angle_gamma   90.00
#
_symmetry.space_group_name_H-M   'P 1'
#
loop_
_entity.id
_entity.type
_entity.pdbx_description
1 polymer ?
#
loop_
_entity_poly.entity_id
_entity_poly.type
_entity_poly.pdbx_seq_one_letter_code
_entity_poly.pdbx_strand_id
1 'polypeptide(L)'
;MNGYQKLYQQLLEPSGDLIADIKNLKGDILILGVGGKMGPALAKLAKQAINRAGINKRVMGVSRFSETGLQDELHQCGIETYPADLLDDRQLAGLPEAENVLYLAGMKFGTTGNESFTWAMNTYLPGRVAERYKHSRIVAFST
;
A
#
# COMPACT_ATOMS: atom_id res chain seq x y z
N MET A 1 1.30 -27.74 -4.03
CA MET A 1 1.00 -26.57 -3.19
C MET A 1 0.87 -27.00 -1.75
N ASN A 2 1.67 -26.45 -0.85
CA ASN A 2 1.58 -26.80 0.57
C ASN A 2 0.37 -26.10 1.23
N GLY A 3 -0.01 -26.54 2.46
CA GLY A 3 -1.18 -26.00 3.16
C GLY A 3 -1.13 -24.48 3.40
N TYR A 4 0.07 -23.94 3.64
CA TYR A 4 0.28 -22.50 3.81
C TYR A 4 -0.04 -21.72 2.53
N GLN A 5 0.44 -22.19 1.38
CA GLN A 5 0.18 -21.53 0.10
C GLN A 5 -1.32 -21.56 -0.25
N LYS A 6 -2.00 -22.66 0.06
CA LYS A 6 -3.44 -22.76 -0.15
C LYS A 6 -4.21 -21.76 0.74
N LEU A 7 -3.84 -21.68 2.02
CA LEU A 7 -4.43 -20.73 2.96
C LEU A 7 -4.16 -19.28 2.53
N TYR A 8 -2.94 -18.98 2.12
CA TYR A 8 -2.58 -17.65 1.63
C TYR A 8 -3.39 -17.24 0.40
N GLN A 9 -3.58 -18.16 -0.55
CA GLN A 9 -4.43 -17.90 -1.72
C GLN A 9 -5.90 -17.66 -1.32
N GLN A 10 -6.42 -18.41 -0.34
CA GLN A 10 -7.77 -18.18 0.17
C GLN A 10 -7.93 -16.80 0.82
N LEU A 11 -6.91 -16.33 1.53
CA LEU A 11 -6.91 -14.98 2.11
C LEU A 11 -6.90 -13.86 1.07
N LEU A 12 -6.40 -14.14 -0.13
CA LEU A 12 -6.41 -13.19 -1.24
C LEU A 12 -7.68 -13.26 -2.10
N GLU A 13 -8.60 -14.17 -1.81
CA GLU A 13 -9.90 -14.23 -2.51
C GLU A 13 -10.80 -13.08 -2.00
N PRO A 14 -11.20 -12.14 -2.88
CA PRO A 14 -12.06 -11.06 -2.46
C PRO A 14 -13.48 -11.56 -2.17
N SER A 15 -14.05 -11.10 -1.06
CA SER A 15 -15.45 -11.35 -0.75
C SER A 15 -16.39 -10.63 -1.74
N GLY A 16 -17.63 -11.09 -1.83
CA GLY A 16 -18.65 -10.42 -2.63
C GLY A 16 -18.87 -8.97 -2.20
N ASP A 17 -18.82 -8.70 -0.89
CA ASP A 17 -18.96 -7.35 -0.34
C ASP A 17 -17.79 -6.45 -0.76
N LEU A 18 -16.55 -6.95 -0.70
CA LEU A 18 -15.38 -6.22 -1.17
C LEU A 18 -15.47 -5.90 -2.66
N ILE A 19 -15.94 -6.85 -3.48
CA ILE A 19 -16.11 -6.64 -4.92
C ILE A 19 -17.16 -5.55 -5.17
N ALA A 20 -18.26 -5.55 -4.43
CA ALA A 20 -19.31 -4.53 -4.54
C ALA A 20 -18.79 -3.15 -4.10
N ASP A 21 -18.07 -3.08 -2.99
CA ASP A 21 -17.50 -1.84 -2.48
C ASP A 21 -16.46 -1.25 -3.43
N ILE A 22 -15.55 -2.08 -3.96
CA ILE A 22 -14.52 -1.62 -4.89
C ILE A 22 -15.11 -1.11 -6.22
N LYS A 23 -16.22 -1.68 -6.63
CA LYS A 23 -16.96 -1.25 -7.81
C LYS A 23 -17.55 0.16 -7.64
N ASN A 24 -18.01 0.46 -6.44
CA ASN A 24 -18.59 1.75 -6.09
C ASN A 24 -17.55 2.80 -5.65
N LEU A 25 -16.36 2.36 -5.27
CA LEU A 25 -15.26 3.24 -4.90
C LEU A 25 -14.80 4.06 -6.11
N LYS A 26 -14.73 5.37 -5.99
CA LYS A 26 -14.25 6.25 -7.06
C LYS A 26 -12.74 6.38 -7.01
N GLY A 27 -12.10 6.35 -8.18
CA GLY A 27 -10.69 6.64 -8.37
C GLY A 27 -9.74 5.47 -8.09
N ASP A 28 -8.47 5.76 -8.18
CA ASP A 28 -7.37 4.81 -8.02
C ASP A 28 -6.98 4.59 -6.56
N ILE A 29 -6.20 3.56 -6.29
CA ILE A 29 -5.74 3.17 -4.97
C ILE A 29 -4.23 3.27 -4.91
N LEU A 30 -3.72 4.04 -3.97
CA LEU A 30 -2.29 4.18 -3.65
C LEU A 30 -1.99 3.60 -2.27
N ILE A 31 -0.99 2.74 -2.18
CA ILE A 31 -0.57 2.08 -0.95
C ILE A 31 0.82 2.56 -0.58
N LEU A 32 0.91 3.40 0.44
CA LEU A 32 2.17 3.90 0.98
C LEU A 32 2.71 2.93 2.03
N GLY A 33 3.91 2.42 1.80
CA GLY A 33 4.50 1.37 2.63
C GLY A 33 4.13 -0.05 2.18
N VAL A 34 3.94 -0.26 0.87
CA VAL A 34 3.56 -1.56 0.29
C VAL A 34 4.59 -2.66 0.53
N GLY A 35 5.85 -2.31 0.83
CA GLY A 35 6.92 -3.27 1.12
C GLY A 35 6.89 -3.88 2.53
N GLY A 36 5.97 -3.45 3.38
CA GLY A 36 5.77 -4.03 4.71
C GLY A 36 5.04 -5.38 4.68
N LYS A 37 4.85 -5.98 5.86
CA LYS A 37 4.26 -7.33 6.00
C LYS A 37 2.88 -7.49 5.36
N MET A 38 2.03 -6.49 5.50
CA MET A 38 0.64 -6.53 5.01
C MET A 38 0.49 -5.98 3.58
N GLY A 39 1.42 -5.15 3.17
CA GLY A 39 1.31 -4.37 1.92
C GLY A 39 1.11 -5.23 0.68
N PRO A 40 1.94 -6.24 0.43
CA PRO A 40 1.81 -7.06 -0.78
C PRO A 40 0.48 -7.82 -0.85
N ALA A 41 0.04 -8.40 0.26
CA ALA A 41 -1.23 -9.12 0.32
C ALA A 41 -2.42 -8.18 0.08
N LEU A 42 -2.40 -7.01 0.71
CA LEU A 42 -3.46 -5.99 0.54
C LEU A 42 -3.52 -5.46 -0.90
N ALA A 43 -2.37 -5.18 -1.51
CA ALA A 43 -2.29 -4.73 -2.90
C ALA A 43 -2.85 -5.78 -3.88
N LYS A 44 -2.49 -7.05 -3.68
CA LYS A 44 -3.00 -8.15 -4.50
C LYS A 44 -4.50 -8.37 -4.30
N LEU A 45 -4.99 -8.32 -3.07
CA LEU A 45 -6.42 -8.44 -2.77
C LEU A 45 -7.23 -7.33 -3.45
N ALA A 46 -6.77 -6.08 -3.36
CA ALA A 46 -7.39 -4.94 -4.04
C ALA A 46 -7.42 -5.14 -5.56
N LYS A 47 -6.30 -5.58 -6.16
CA LYS A 47 -6.22 -5.83 -7.60
C LYS A 47 -7.13 -6.97 -8.04
N GLN A 48 -7.21 -8.05 -7.28
CA GLN A 48 -8.13 -9.15 -7.57
C GLN A 48 -9.60 -8.73 -7.48
N ALA A 49 -9.96 -7.92 -6.47
CA ALA A 49 -11.31 -7.38 -6.35
C ALA A 49 -11.69 -6.51 -7.55
N ILE A 50 -10.78 -5.65 -8.01
CA ILE A 50 -10.94 -4.82 -9.22
C ILE A 50 -11.17 -5.70 -10.46
N ASN A 51 -10.35 -6.72 -10.64
CA ASN A 51 -10.46 -7.65 -11.77
C ASN A 51 -11.79 -8.41 -11.74
N ARG A 52 -12.21 -8.90 -10.57
CA ARG A 52 -13.50 -9.60 -10.39
C ARG A 52 -14.70 -8.67 -10.59
N ALA A 53 -14.56 -7.40 -10.24
CA ALA A 53 -15.60 -6.39 -10.47
C ALA A 53 -15.74 -5.99 -11.95
N GLY A 54 -14.79 -6.39 -12.81
CA GLY A 54 -14.78 -6.04 -14.23
C GLY A 54 -14.60 -4.55 -14.50
N ILE A 55 -13.90 -3.84 -13.62
CA ILE A 55 -13.64 -2.39 -13.73
C ILE A 55 -12.16 -2.11 -13.96
N ASN A 56 -11.88 -0.90 -14.43
CA ASN A 56 -10.52 -0.45 -14.63
C ASN A 56 -10.12 0.57 -13.56
N LYS A 57 -9.25 0.15 -12.63
CA LYS A 57 -8.63 0.99 -11.62
C LYS A 57 -7.17 0.62 -11.47
N ARG A 58 -6.35 1.62 -11.19
CA ARG A 58 -4.94 1.42 -10.88
C ARG A 58 -4.79 1.07 -9.39
N VAL A 59 -3.93 0.11 -9.12
CA VAL A 59 -3.38 -0.13 -7.78
C VAL A 59 -1.90 0.20 -7.86
N MET A 60 -1.46 1.13 -7.03
CA MET A 60 -0.12 1.67 -7.01
C MET A 60 0.51 1.43 -5.65
N GLY A 61 1.71 0.88 -5.62
CA GLY A 61 2.43 0.60 -4.39
C GLY A 61 3.71 1.42 -4.29
N VAL A 62 3.92 2.07 -3.16
CA VAL A 62 5.11 2.86 -2.85
C VAL A 62 5.90 2.21 -1.73
N SER A 63 7.18 2.00 -1.97
CA SER A 63 8.15 1.50 -0.99
C SER A 63 9.55 1.84 -1.47
N ARG A 64 10.55 1.67 -0.62
CA ARG A 64 11.95 1.69 -1.07
C ARG A 64 12.36 0.45 -1.85
N PHE A 65 11.56 -0.62 -1.79
CA PHE A 65 11.80 -1.91 -2.45
C PHE A 65 13.21 -2.46 -2.20
N SER A 66 13.65 -2.40 -0.95
CA SER A 66 14.93 -2.96 -0.51
C SER A 66 14.94 -4.50 -0.53
N GLU A 67 13.79 -5.13 -0.52
CA GLU A 67 13.62 -6.57 -0.66
C GLU A 67 13.62 -6.96 -2.14
N THR A 68 14.54 -7.88 -2.50
CA THR A 68 14.69 -8.34 -3.88
C THR A 68 13.46 -9.13 -4.33
N GLY A 69 12.96 -8.82 -5.53
CA GLY A 69 11.89 -9.58 -6.19
C GLY A 69 10.47 -9.10 -5.88
N LEU A 70 10.24 -8.33 -4.82
CA LEU A 70 8.90 -7.86 -4.48
C LEU A 70 8.30 -6.96 -5.57
N GLN A 71 9.12 -6.08 -6.16
CA GLN A 71 8.66 -5.19 -7.21
C GLN A 71 8.19 -5.97 -8.44
N ASP A 72 8.96 -6.98 -8.85
CA ASP A 72 8.61 -7.84 -9.98
C ASP A 72 7.35 -8.66 -9.69
N GLU A 73 7.22 -9.17 -8.47
CA GLU A 73 6.03 -9.91 -8.03
C GLU A 73 4.76 -9.04 -8.12
N LEU A 74 4.82 -7.79 -7.68
CA LEU A 74 3.70 -6.87 -7.77
C LEU A 74 3.37 -6.51 -9.23
N HIS A 75 4.39 -6.28 -10.06
CA HIS A 75 4.20 -6.02 -11.49
C HIS A 75 3.51 -7.18 -12.20
N GLN A 76 3.88 -8.44 -11.89
CA GLN A 76 3.24 -9.63 -12.45
C GLN A 76 1.75 -9.71 -12.07
N CYS A 77 1.36 -9.12 -10.95
CA CYS A 77 -0.05 -9.02 -10.54
C CYS A 77 -0.77 -7.80 -11.15
N GLY A 78 -0.11 -7.01 -11.98
CA GLY A 78 -0.68 -5.81 -12.59
C GLY A 78 -0.78 -4.61 -11.63
N ILE A 79 0.10 -4.57 -10.61
CA ILE A 79 0.21 -3.49 -9.65
C ILE A 79 1.39 -2.61 -10.07
N GLU A 80 1.17 -1.31 -10.18
CA GLU A 80 2.23 -0.34 -10.46
C GLU A 80 3.06 -0.08 -9.21
N THR A 81 4.36 0.10 -9.37
CA THR A 81 5.26 0.35 -8.24
C THR A 81 6.06 1.63 -8.43
N TYR A 82 6.24 2.36 -7.34
CA TYR A 82 6.98 3.61 -7.29
C TYR A 82 8.03 3.51 -6.19
N PRO A 83 9.30 3.23 -6.52
CA PRO A 83 10.37 3.27 -5.54
C PRO A 83 10.56 4.68 -5.00
N ALA A 84 10.39 4.86 -3.69
CA ALA A 84 10.57 6.15 -3.05
C ALA A 84 10.87 6.01 -1.55
N ASP A 85 11.67 6.93 -1.04
CA ASP A 85 11.78 7.22 0.39
C ASP A 85 10.75 8.29 0.74
N LEU A 86 9.76 7.91 1.54
CA LEU A 86 8.68 8.83 1.94
C LEU A 86 9.14 9.96 2.85
N LEU A 87 10.30 9.83 3.49
CA LEU A 87 10.91 10.92 4.28
C LEU A 87 11.60 11.97 3.41
N ASP A 88 11.89 11.68 2.15
CA ASP A 88 12.40 12.65 1.19
C ASP A 88 11.23 13.47 0.62
N ASP A 89 11.19 14.75 0.91
CA ASP A 89 10.12 15.65 0.50
C ASP A 89 9.94 15.74 -1.02
N ARG A 90 11.02 15.64 -1.78
CA ARG A 90 10.95 15.68 -3.25
C ARG A 90 10.36 14.40 -3.81
N GLN A 91 10.76 13.26 -3.25
CA GLN A 91 10.22 11.96 -3.66
C GLN A 91 8.75 11.85 -3.29
N LEU A 92 8.36 12.27 -2.09
CA LEU A 92 6.96 12.30 -1.67
C LEU A 92 6.11 13.22 -2.58
N ALA A 93 6.61 14.40 -2.89
CA ALA A 93 5.92 15.34 -3.78
C ALA A 93 5.77 14.82 -5.21
N GLY A 94 6.73 14.01 -5.69
CA GLY A 94 6.73 13.41 -7.03
C GLY A 94 5.86 12.18 -7.19
N LEU A 95 5.26 11.66 -6.12
CA LEU A 95 4.37 10.50 -6.19
C LEU A 95 3.07 10.82 -6.93
N PRO A 96 2.44 9.82 -7.57
CA PRO A 96 1.20 10.04 -8.28
C PRO A 96 0.06 10.48 -7.37
N GLU A 97 -0.89 11.19 -7.94
CA GLU A 97 -2.17 11.47 -7.29
C GLU A 97 -3.04 10.21 -7.24
N ALA A 98 -3.82 10.07 -6.19
CA ALA A 98 -4.82 9.03 -6.07
C ALA A 98 -5.96 9.49 -5.17
N GLU A 99 -7.17 9.09 -5.48
CA GLU A 99 -8.35 9.44 -4.70
C GLU A 99 -8.42 8.66 -3.38
N ASN A 100 -7.78 7.47 -3.35
CA ASN A 100 -7.79 6.60 -2.18
C ASN A 100 -6.35 6.23 -1.79
N VAL A 101 -5.97 6.56 -0.57
CA VAL A 101 -4.64 6.32 -0.04
C VAL A 101 -4.71 5.40 1.17
N LEU A 102 -3.99 4.29 1.12
CA LEU A 102 -3.80 3.40 2.26
C LEU A 102 -2.41 3.66 2.82
N TYR A 103 -2.35 4.14 4.05
CA TYR A 103 -1.09 4.45 4.72
C TYR A 103 -0.70 3.31 5.66
N LEU A 104 0.33 2.57 5.26
CA LEU A 104 0.88 1.42 6.00
C LEU A 104 2.31 1.66 6.49
N ALA A 105 2.90 2.79 6.11
CA ALA A 105 4.28 3.10 6.50
C ALA A 105 4.38 3.36 8.00
N GLY A 106 5.45 2.88 8.60
CA GLY A 106 5.70 3.05 10.02
C GLY A 106 6.86 2.18 10.47
N MET A 107 7.33 2.40 11.67
CA MET A 107 8.41 1.62 12.28
C MET A 107 7.89 0.99 13.58
N LYS A 108 7.78 -0.33 13.60
CA LYS A 108 7.30 -1.09 14.76
C LYS A 108 8.44 -1.78 15.52
N PHE A 109 9.43 -2.29 14.78
CA PHE A 109 10.56 -3.03 15.33
C PHE A 109 11.87 -2.28 15.09
N GLY A 110 12.90 -2.58 15.89
CA GLY A 110 14.21 -1.93 15.77
C GLY A 110 14.20 -0.46 16.20
N THR A 111 13.29 -0.10 17.12
CA THR A 111 13.13 1.30 17.59
C THR A 111 14.16 1.68 18.64
N THR A 112 14.69 0.73 19.40
CA THR A 112 15.73 0.97 20.41
C THR A 112 17.02 1.44 19.75
N GLY A 113 17.52 2.61 20.15
CA GLY A 113 18.70 3.25 19.54
C GLY A 113 18.42 3.96 18.21
N ASN A 114 17.16 3.98 17.75
CA ASN A 114 16.72 4.65 16.53
C ASN A 114 15.55 5.61 16.80
N GLU A 115 15.58 6.32 17.92
CA GLU A 115 14.47 7.14 18.39
C GLU A 115 14.10 8.24 17.40
N SER A 116 15.09 8.95 16.87
CA SER A 116 14.86 10.03 15.89
C SER A 116 14.21 9.52 14.61
N PHE A 117 14.65 8.37 14.09
CA PHE A 117 14.05 7.74 12.93
C PHE A 117 12.64 7.22 13.22
N THR A 118 12.42 6.66 14.40
CA THR A 118 11.09 6.21 14.85
C THR A 118 10.10 7.37 14.92
N TRP A 119 10.50 8.51 15.48
CA TRP A 119 9.70 9.74 15.50
C TRP A 119 9.41 10.25 14.09
N ALA A 120 10.42 10.27 13.21
CA ALA A 120 10.23 10.68 11.83
C ALA A 120 9.21 9.82 11.11
N MET A 121 9.29 8.51 11.22
CA MET A 121 8.38 7.57 10.55
C MET A 121 6.97 7.54 11.15
N ASN A 122 6.85 7.62 12.47
CA ASN A 122 5.58 7.35 13.14
C ASN A 122 4.82 8.63 13.53
N THR A 123 5.46 9.79 13.52
CA THR A 123 4.86 11.06 13.91
C THR A 123 4.94 12.11 12.82
N TYR A 124 6.12 12.41 12.31
CA TYR A 124 6.32 13.45 11.31
C TYR A 124 5.77 13.05 9.93
N LEU A 125 6.09 11.85 9.44
CA LEU A 125 5.68 11.37 8.13
C LEU A 125 4.15 11.31 7.95
N PRO A 126 3.34 10.81 8.91
CA PRO A 126 1.88 10.83 8.77
C PRO A 126 1.32 12.23 8.50
N GLY A 127 1.85 13.24 9.16
CA GLY A 127 1.46 14.65 8.92
C GLY A 127 1.82 15.11 7.49
N ARG A 128 3.00 14.77 7.02
CA ARG A 128 3.45 15.10 5.65
C ARG A 128 2.58 14.42 4.59
N VAL A 129 2.24 13.15 4.81
CA VAL A 129 1.36 12.40 3.92
C VAL A 129 -0.05 12.99 3.92
N ALA A 130 -0.59 13.32 5.08
CA ALA A 130 -1.91 13.93 5.20
C ALA A 130 -1.99 15.27 4.44
N GLU A 131 -0.93 16.08 4.48
CA GLU A 131 -0.86 17.32 3.73
C GLU A 131 -0.74 17.09 2.22
N ARG A 132 0.14 16.14 1.79
CA ARG A 132 0.33 15.79 0.37
C ARG A 132 -0.96 15.29 -0.26
N TYR A 133 -1.73 14.50 0.46
CA TYR A 133 -2.95 13.86 -0.02
C TYR A 133 -4.22 14.42 0.62
N LYS A 134 -4.22 15.72 0.97
CA LYS A 134 -5.34 16.39 1.66
C LYS A 134 -6.68 16.32 0.93
N HIS A 135 -6.68 16.06 -0.36
CA HIS A 135 -7.88 15.90 -1.18
C HIS A 135 -8.26 14.44 -1.42
N SER A 136 -7.48 13.51 -0.90
CA SER A 136 -7.72 12.07 -1.00
C SER A 136 -8.44 11.54 0.24
N ARG A 137 -9.09 10.40 0.09
CA ARG A 137 -9.54 9.60 1.24
C ARG A 137 -8.35 8.80 1.76
N ILE A 138 -8.01 8.98 3.01
CA ILE A 138 -6.86 8.32 3.63
C ILE A 138 -7.34 7.36 4.70
N VAL A 139 -6.92 6.10 4.62
CA VAL A 139 -7.05 5.11 5.68
C VAL A 139 -5.64 4.80 6.19
N ALA A 140 -5.41 5.09 7.46
CA ALA A 140 -4.14 4.81 8.12
C ALA A 140 -4.27 3.56 9.01
N PHE A 141 -3.30 2.67 8.91
CA PHE A 141 -3.17 1.53 9.81
C PHE A 141 -2.31 1.95 11.01
N SER A 142 -2.88 1.80 12.19
CA SER A 142 -2.23 2.12 13.47
C SER A 142 -2.31 0.93 14.41
N THR A 143 -1.40 0.90 15.37
CA THR A 143 -1.40 -0.10 16.45
C THR A 143 -1.96 0.49 17.74
#